data_953287cdf425d846b306be7c1924386b
#
_entry.id   953287cdf425d846b306be7c1924386b
#
_cell.length_a   1.000
_cell.length_b   1.000
_cell.length_c   1.000
_cell.angle_alpha   90.00
_cell.angle_beta   90.00
_cell.angle_gamma   90.00
#
_symmetry.space_group_name_H-M   'P 1'
#
loop_
_entity.id
_entity.type
_entity.pdbx_description
1 polymer ?
#
loop_
_entity_poly.entity_id
_entity_poly.type
_entity_poly.pdbx_seq_one_letter_code
_entity_poly.pdbx_strand_id
1 'polypeptide(L)'
;IHSLGYKNSKQYMNKVLIPSLQASELTKKYFTDAKKDIQKTYKPSKARIIQCENKATAKKALKALKNGTDPEEVAQQYMVDSAKYSGKETLVTTKTTDLSTRLINTLSKTKKAGVIDEVFTNESSGTTYAYVAVLVSNTYKDIKDDVYTALSSDDDVTKACHVYYLKKYNFEV
;
A
#
# COMPACT_ATOMS: atom_id res chain seq x y z
N ILE A 1 -0.92 7.52 35.78
CA ILE A 1 -0.16 6.28 35.98
C ILE A 1 -0.89 5.40 37.00
N HIS A 2 -1.27 5.95 38.20
CA HIS A 2 -2.05 5.20 39.20
C HIS A 2 -3.44 4.79 38.65
N SER A 3 -4.11 5.64 37.88
CA SER A 3 -5.39 5.33 37.21
C SER A 3 -5.30 4.18 36.19
N LEU A 4 -4.09 3.86 35.72
CA LEU A 4 -3.80 2.76 34.82
C LEU A 4 -3.32 1.49 35.55
N GLY A 5 -3.38 1.46 36.89
CA GLY A 5 -3.01 0.30 37.72
C GLY A 5 -1.50 0.12 37.97
N TYR A 6 -0.65 1.11 37.65
CA TYR A 6 0.79 1.02 37.88
C TYR A 6 1.20 1.76 39.17
N LYS A 7 2.07 1.13 39.99
CA LYS A 7 2.50 1.66 41.30
C LYS A 7 3.32 2.96 41.17
N ASN A 8 4.07 3.14 40.08
CA ASN A 8 4.89 4.32 39.82
C ASN A 8 5.34 4.41 38.36
N SER A 9 5.94 5.53 37.98
CA SER A 9 6.44 5.79 36.63
C SER A 9 7.47 4.77 36.14
N LYS A 10 8.35 4.29 37.03
CA LYS A 10 9.36 3.28 36.70
C LYS A 10 8.72 1.93 36.29
N GLN A 11 7.68 1.53 37.00
CA GLN A 11 6.94 0.30 36.67
C GLN A 11 6.22 0.44 35.32
N TYR A 12 5.60 1.59 35.06
CA TYR A 12 4.98 1.88 33.76
C TYR A 12 6.01 1.88 32.61
N MET A 13 7.15 2.55 32.80
CA MET A 13 8.25 2.54 31.83
C MET A 13 8.69 1.11 31.49
N ASN A 14 9.00 0.30 32.50
CA ASN A 14 9.55 -1.03 32.26
C ASN A 14 8.53 -2.03 31.70
N LYS A 15 7.26 -1.92 32.07
CA LYS A 15 6.23 -2.88 31.65
C LYS A 15 5.51 -2.49 30.37
N VAL A 16 5.50 -1.23 29.99
CA VAL A 16 4.73 -0.71 28.86
C VAL A 16 5.61 0.03 27.86
N LEU A 17 6.27 1.11 28.27
CA LEU A 17 6.96 1.99 27.31
C LEU A 17 8.16 1.32 26.66
N ILE A 18 9.05 0.68 27.43
CA ILE A 18 10.24 0.02 26.87
C ILE A 18 9.86 -1.14 25.95
N PRO A 19 8.98 -2.08 26.34
CA PRO A 19 8.54 -3.13 25.41
C PRO A 19 7.85 -2.60 24.14
N SER A 20 7.04 -1.54 24.25
CA SER A 20 6.41 -0.91 23.08
C SER A 20 7.43 -0.31 22.11
N LEU A 21 8.43 0.40 22.64
CA LEU A 21 9.50 0.96 21.82
C LEU A 21 10.34 -0.13 21.16
N GLN A 22 10.67 -1.20 21.87
CA GLN A 22 11.40 -2.34 21.34
C GLN A 22 10.60 -3.04 20.21
N ALA A 23 9.30 -3.23 20.40
CA ALA A 23 8.42 -3.79 19.38
C ALA A 23 8.36 -2.91 18.12
N SER A 24 8.27 -1.59 18.29
CA SER A 24 8.28 -0.63 17.18
C SER A 24 9.59 -0.69 16.38
N GLU A 25 10.73 -0.69 17.08
CA GLU A 25 12.05 -0.79 16.42
C GLU A 25 12.24 -2.14 15.72
N LEU A 26 11.74 -3.23 16.32
CA LEU A 26 11.77 -4.55 15.72
C LEU A 26 10.93 -4.58 14.42
N THR A 27 9.76 -3.96 14.44
CA THR A 27 8.90 -3.81 13.24
C THR A 27 9.61 -3.02 12.16
N LYS A 28 10.22 -1.88 12.46
CA LYS A 28 11.01 -1.13 11.46
C LYS A 28 12.12 -1.97 10.85
N LYS A 29 12.83 -2.72 11.68
CA LYS A 29 13.90 -3.61 11.22
C LYS A 29 13.36 -4.73 10.33
N TYR A 30 12.19 -5.28 10.63
CA TYR A 30 11.53 -6.29 9.80
C TYR A 30 11.31 -5.81 8.36
N PHE A 31 10.84 -4.56 8.16
CA PHE A 31 10.66 -3.98 6.82
C PHE A 31 11.98 -3.83 6.03
N THR A 32 13.12 -3.90 6.69
CA THR A 32 14.43 -3.91 6.05
C THR A 32 14.94 -5.33 5.82
N ASP A 33 14.90 -6.17 6.86
CA ASP A 33 15.46 -7.52 6.85
C ASP A 33 14.64 -8.46 5.95
N ALA A 34 13.31 -8.40 6.02
CA ALA A 34 12.37 -9.24 5.29
C ALA A 34 11.82 -8.61 4.01
N LYS A 35 12.50 -7.63 3.41
CA LYS A 35 12.03 -6.88 2.23
C LYS A 35 11.54 -7.76 1.08
N LYS A 36 12.20 -8.91 0.83
CA LYS A 36 11.82 -9.84 -0.25
C LYS A 36 10.47 -10.50 0.03
N ASP A 37 10.22 -10.87 1.28
CA ASP A 37 8.96 -11.50 1.69
C ASP A 37 7.82 -10.48 1.64
N ILE A 38 8.06 -9.24 2.09
CA ILE A 38 7.10 -8.14 2.00
C ILE A 38 6.74 -7.85 0.54
N GLN A 39 7.74 -7.73 -0.35
CA GLN A 39 7.49 -7.50 -1.77
C GLN A 39 6.70 -8.65 -2.41
N LYS A 40 7.03 -9.89 -2.09
CA LYS A 40 6.34 -11.08 -2.61
C LYS A 40 4.89 -11.16 -2.14
N THR A 41 4.66 -10.93 -0.84
CA THR A 41 3.35 -11.08 -0.20
C THR A 41 2.43 -9.90 -0.50
N TYR A 42 2.91 -8.68 -0.30
CA TYR A 42 2.08 -7.47 -0.38
C TYR A 42 2.13 -6.76 -1.73
N LYS A 43 3.11 -7.08 -2.59
CA LYS A 43 3.27 -6.52 -3.96
C LYS A 43 3.13 -4.99 -4.00
N PRO A 44 3.83 -4.25 -3.11
CA PRO A 44 3.64 -2.82 -2.99
C PRO A 44 4.07 -2.08 -4.25
N SER A 45 3.27 -1.10 -4.64
CA SER A 45 3.55 -0.22 -5.77
C SER A 45 2.98 1.17 -5.48
N LYS A 46 3.70 2.22 -5.80
CA LYS A 46 3.21 3.59 -5.78
C LYS A 46 2.71 3.93 -7.18
N ALA A 47 1.46 4.33 -7.29
CA ALA A 47 0.83 4.64 -8.56
C ALA A 47 -0.10 5.85 -8.46
N ARG A 48 -0.37 6.49 -9.59
CA ARG A 48 -1.44 7.46 -9.77
C ARG A 48 -2.57 6.76 -10.49
N ILE A 49 -3.73 6.67 -9.84
CA ILE A 49 -4.88 5.91 -10.34
C ILE A 49 -6.05 6.86 -10.53
N ILE A 50 -6.78 6.70 -11.61
CA ILE A 50 -7.99 7.48 -11.92
C ILE A 50 -9.16 6.51 -12.00
N GLN A 51 -10.18 6.76 -11.20
CA GLN A 51 -11.43 6.01 -11.17
C GLN A 51 -12.44 6.68 -12.09
N CYS A 52 -12.83 5.99 -13.14
CA CYS A 52 -13.81 6.45 -14.13
C CYS A 52 -15.13 5.67 -13.99
N GLU A 53 -16.22 6.29 -14.40
CA GLU A 53 -17.54 5.69 -14.35
C GLU A 53 -17.64 4.38 -15.17
N ASN A 54 -17.00 4.35 -16.33
CA ASN A 54 -17.08 3.21 -17.26
C ASN A 54 -15.84 3.08 -18.14
N LYS A 55 -15.76 1.96 -18.89
CA LYS A 55 -14.64 1.67 -19.79
C LYS A 55 -14.46 2.70 -20.92
N ALA A 56 -15.53 3.29 -21.42
CA ALA A 56 -15.44 4.27 -22.50
C ALA A 56 -14.76 5.56 -22.02
N THR A 57 -15.14 6.04 -20.84
CA THR A 57 -14.51 7.20 -20.18
C THR A 57 -13.06 6.90 -19.82
N ALA A 58 -12.77 5.70 -19.27
CA ALA A 58 -11.42 5.29 -18.94
C ALA A 58 -10.50 5.19 -20.18
N LYS A 59 -11.00 4.77 -21.35
CA LYS A 59 -10.23 4.80 -22.59
C LYS A 59 -9.85 6.23 -23.03
N LYS A 60 -10.73 7.22 -22.82
CA LYS A 60 -10.41 8.63 -23.08
C LYS A 60 -9.35 9.13 -22.13
N ALA A 61 -9.48 8.83 -20.83
CA ALA A 61 -8.48 9.15 -19.82
C ALA A 61 -7.11 8.51 -20.15
N LEU A 62 -7.10 7.23 -20.52
CA LEU A 62 -5.87 6.53 -20.93
C LEU A 62 -5.21 7.22 -22.14
N LYS A 63 -5.99 7.62 -23.14
CA LYS A 63 -5.46 8.36 -24.30
C LYS A 63 -4.84 9.70 -23.89
N ALA A 64 -5.48 10.44 -23.01
CA ALA A 64 -4.94 11.70 -22.49
C ALA A 64 -3.62 11.50 -21.72
N LEU A 65 -3.55 10.48 -20.84
CA LEU A 65 -2.31 10.10 -20.15
C LEU A 65 -1.19 9.73 -21.12
N LYS A 66 -1.49 8.96 -22.17
CA LYS A 66 -0.52 8.58 -23.21
C LYS A 66 -0.02 9.77 -24.03
N ASN A 67 -0.81 10.82 -24.15
CA ASN A 67 -0.42 12.09 -24.76
C ASN A 67 0.39 12.99 -23.82
N GLY A 68 0.65 12.57 -22.58
CA GLY A 68 1.49 13.32 -21.64
C GLY A 68 0.72 14.31 -20.75
N THR A 69 -0.61 14.28 -20.76
CA THR A 69 -1.40 15.11 -19.82
C THR A 69 -1.20 14.64 -18.39
N ASP A 70 -1.06 15.58 -17.45
CA ASP A 70 -0.87 15.28 -16.04
C ASP A 70 -2.03 14.43 -15.47
N PRO A 71 -1.75 13.39 -14.67
CA PRO A 71 -2.77 12.50 -14.13
C PRO A 71 -3.85 13.19 -13.28
N GLU A 72 -3.53 14.27 -12.55
CA GLU A 72 -4.52 15.01 -11.77
C GLU A 72 -5.42 15.86 -12.69
N GLU A 73 -4.88 16.42 -13.77
CA GLU A 73 -5.66 17.11 -14.79
C GLU A 73 -6.60 16.14 -15.54
N VAL A 74 -6.08 14.96 -15.90
CA VAL A 74 -6.90 13.90 -16.51
C VAL A 74 -8.00 13.45 -15.55
N ALA A 75 -7.71 13.32 -14.26
CA ALA A 75 -8.71 12.98 -13.26
C ALA A 75 -9.83 14.02 -13.19
N GLN A 76 -9.52 15.31 -13.18
CA GLN A 76 -10.53 16.40 -13.18
C GLN A 76 -11.51 16.30 -14.34
N GLN A 77 -11.09 15.75 -15.49
CA GLN A 77 -11.92 15.64 -16.68
C GLN A 77 -12.72 14.33 -16.76
N TYR A 78 -12.21 13.25 -16.19
CA TYR A 78 -12.72 11.89 -16.47
C TYR A 78 -13.05 11.07 -15.23
N MET A 79 -12.70 11.52 -14.02
CA MET A 79 -13.04 10.77 -12.81
C MET A 79 -14.55 10.87 -12.51
N VAL A 80 -15.07 9.87 -11.83
CA VAL A 80 -16.42 9.92 -11.25
C VAL A 80 -16.45 10.85 -10.04
N ASP A 81 -17.57 11.57 -9.82
CA ASP A 81 -17.68 12.60 -8.76
C ASP A 81 -17.31 12.11 -7.35
N SER A 82 -17.61 10.86 -7.03
CA SER A 82 -17.29 10.22 -5.75
C SER A 82 -15.98 9.38 -5.80
N ALA A 83 -15.07 9.68 -6.74
CA ALA A 83 -13.88 8.90 -6.95
C ALA A 83 -12.96 8.88 -5.72
N LYS A 84 -12.57 7.70 -5.28
CA LYS A 84 -11.48 7.51 -4.31
C LYS A 84 -10.11 7.79 -4.93
N TYR A 85 -9.97 7.52 -6.23
CA TYR A 85 -8.72 7.63 -6.97
C TYR A 85 -8.80 8.78 -7.98
N SER A 86 -8.11 9.87 -7.66
CA SER A 86 -8.16 11.16 -8.36
C SER A 86 -6.83 11.54 -9.06
N GLY A 87 -6.03 10.57 -9.47
CA GLY A 87 -4.74 10.84 -10.12
C GLY A 87 -3.60 11.18 -9.17
N LYS A 88 -3.86 11.27 -7.85
CA LYS A 88 -2.83 11.50 -6.82
C LYS A 88 -2.03 10.23 -6.54
N GLU A 89 -0.80 10.41 -6.07
CA GLU A 89 0.04 9.28 -5.67
C GLU A 89 -0.59 8.50 -4.52
N THR A 90 -0.67 7.19 -4.71
CA THR A 90 -1.26 6.26 -3.74
C THR A 90 -0.41 5.00 -3.69
N LEU A 91 -0.17 4.50 -2.48
CA LEU A 91 0.41 3.18 -2.31
C LEU A 91 -0.68 2.12 -2.52
N VAL A 92 -0.39 1.15 -3.37
CA VAL A 92 -1.24 0.00 -3.67
C VAL A 92 -0.54 -1.27 -3.19
N THR A 93 -1.27 -2.14 -2.52
CA THR A 93 -0.78 -3.44 -2.05
C THR A 93 -1.86 -4.51 -2.23
N THR A 94 -1.55 -5.76 -1.93
CA THR A 94 -2.55 -6.84 -1.91
C THR A 94 -3.64 -6.64 -0.84
N LYS A 95 -3.45 -5.71 0.10
CA LYS A 95 -4.46 -5.29 1.10
C LYS A 95 -5.43 -4.23 0.56
N THR A 96 -5.20 -3.71 -0.64
CA THR A 96 -6.08 -2.74 -1.30
C THR A 96 -7.24 -3.48 -1.95
N THR A 97 -8.37 -3.58 -1.25
CA THR A 97 -9.51 -4.44 -1.63
C THR A 97 -10.46 -3.84 -2.67
N ASP A 98 -10.38 -2.55 -2.88
CA ASP A 98 -11.21 -1.77 -3.82
C ASP A 98 -10.60 -1.65 -5.22
N LEU A 99 -9.46 -2.27 -5.46
CA LEU A 99 -8.84 -2.42 -6.78
C LEU A 99 -8.78 -3.89 -7.20
N SER A 100 -8.88 -4.13 -8.49
CA SER A 100 -8.78 -5.51 -8.99
C SER A 100 -7.39 -6.10 -8.78
N THR A 101 -7.34 -7.37 -8.43
CA THR A 101 -6.07 -8.14 -8.32
C THR A 101 -5.23 -8.04 -9.59
N ARG A 102 -5.86 -7.91 -10.76
CA ARG A 102 -5.17 -7.72 -12.04
C ARG A 102 -4.40 -6.40 -12.06
N LEU A 103 -4.99 -5.29 -11.65
CA LEU A 103 -4.32 -3.99 -11.57
C LEU A 103 -3.12 -4.06 -10.62
N ILE A 104 -3.32 -4.59 -9.40
CA ILE A 104 -2.26 -4.74 -8.39
C ILE A 104 -1.08 -5.57 -8.94
N ASN A 105 -1.39 -6.71 -9.57
CA ASN A 105 -0.36 -7.57 -10.15
C ASN A 105 0.36 -6.89 -11.33
N THR A 106 -0.36 -6.14 -12.17
CA THR A 106 0.24 -5.43 -13.30
C THR A 106 1.21 -4.35 -12.80
N LEU A 107 0.80 -3.52 -11.83
CA LEU A 107 1.67 -2.51 -11.23
C LEU A 107 2.95 -3.12 -10.64
N SER A 108 2.82 -4.21 -9.87
CA SER A 108 3.97 -4.84 -9.20
C SER A 108 4.96 -5.52 -10.16
N LYS A 109 4.52 -5.91 -11.35
CA LYS A 109 5.35 -6.60 -12.38
C LYS A 109 5.90 -5.66 -13.46
N THR A 110 5.37 -4.46 -13.57
CA THR A 110 5.79 -3.49 -14.58
C THR A 110 7.20 -3.00 -14.26
N LYS A 111 8.10 -3.09 -15.25
CA LYS A 111 9.54 -2.81 -15.06
C LYS A 111 9.90 -1.32 -15.09
N LYS A 112 9.09 -0.50 -15.73
CA LYS A 112 9.36 0.94 -15.93
C LYS A 112 8.20 1.77 -15.43
N ALA A 113 8.51 2.85 -14.72
CA ALA A 113 7.51 3.87 -14.37
C ALA A 113 6.86 4.44 -15.65
N GLY A 114 5.60 4.83 -15.56
CA GLY A 114 4.85 5.40 -16.68
C GLY A 114 3.42 4.87 -16.78
N VAL A 115 2.75 5.28 -17.84
CA VAL A 115 1.36 4.92 -18.09
C VAL A 115 1.23 3.42 -18.34
N ILE A 116 0.29 2.78 -17.64
CA ILE A 116 -0.08 1.37 -17.89
C ILE A 116 -1.07 1.35 -19.05
N ASP A 117 -0.70 0.73 -20.16
CA ASP A 117 -1.50 0.69 -21.39
C ASP A 117 -2.64 -0.33 -21.31
N GLU A 118 -3.45 -0.20 -20.25
CA GLU A 118 -4.59 -1.08 -20.01
C GLU A 118 -5.68 -0.34 -19.21
N VAL A 119 -6.95 -0.66 -19.49
CA VAL A 119 -8.11 -0.26 -18.69
C VAL A 119 -8.51 -1.44 -17.80
N PHE A 120 -8.55 -1.20 -16.50
CA PHE A 120 -8.97 -2.19 -15.50
C PHE A 120 -10.41 -1.93 -15.08
N THR A 121 -11.07 -2.96 -14.59
CA THR A 121 -12.41 -2.83 -13.99
C THR A 121 -12.45 -3.52 -12.64
N ASN A 122 -13.24 -2.95 -11.73
CA ASN A 122 -13.58 -3.57 -10.46
C ASN A 122 -15.03 -3.27 -10.12
N GLU A 123 -15.71 -4.25 -9.54
CA GLU A 123 -17.07 -4.08 -9.04
C GLU A 123 -17.02 -3.72 -7.57
N SER A 124 -17.75 -2.68 -7.19
CA SER A 124 -17.91 -2.26 -5.81
C SER A 124 -19.38 -1.91 -5.55
N SER A 125 -19.99 -2.58 -4.57
CA SER A 125 -21.39 -2.34 -4.18
C SER A 125 -22.38 -2.43 -5.34
N GLY A 126 -22.18 -3.39 -6.26
CA GLY A 126 -23.05 -3.58 -7.43
C GLY A 126 -22.77 -2.62 -8.59
N THR A 127 -21.80 -1.73 -8.47
CA THR A 127 -21.39 -0.81 -9.54
C THR A 127 -20.02 -1.20 -10.07
N THR A 128 -19.88 -1.33 -11.39
CA THR A 128 -18.59 -1.61 -12.03
C THR A 128 -17.94 -0.30 -12.46
N TYR A 129 -16.83 0.03 -11.83
CA TYR A 129 -15.98 1.17 -12.21
C TYR A 129 -14.84 0.72 -13.12
N ALA A 130 -14.32 1.66 -13.89
CA ALA A 130 -13.14 1.46 -14.72
C ALA A 130 -11.97 2.33 -14.21
N TYR A 131 -10.75 1.81 -14.33
CA TYR A 131 -9.55 2.44 -13.78
C TYR A 131 -8.46 2.52 -14.84
N VAL A 132 -7.71 3.59 -14.83
CA VAL A 132 -6.44 3.75 -15.53
C VAL A 132 -5.35 4.11 -14.52
N ALA A 133 -4.11 3.74 -14.79
CA ALA A 133 -3.03 3.90 -13.83
C ALA A 133 -1.73 4.37 -14.50
N VAL A 134 -0.97 5.15 -13.74
CA VAL A 134 0.41 5.51 -14.03
C VAL A 134 1.27 4.97 -12.89
N LEU A 135 2.21 4.06 -13.19
CA LEU A 135 3.16 3.57 -12.21
C LEU A 135 4.18 4.66 -11.90
N VAL A 136 4.32 5.01 -10.62
CA VAL A 136 5.35 5.94 -10.13
C VAL A 136 6.61 5.15 -9.76
N SER A 137 6.50 4.16 -8.88
CA SER A 137 7.58 3.24 -8.52
C SER A 137 7.03 1.96 -7.88
N ASN A 138 7.69 0.84 -8.14
CA ASN A 138 7.55 -0.41 -7.41
C ASN A 138 8.93 -0.92 -6.91
N THR A 139 9.93 -0.06 -6.98
CA THR A 139 11.25 -0.30 -6.39
C THR A 139 11.15 -0.10 -4.88
N TYR A 140 11.37 -1.15 -4.11
CA TYR A 140 11.17 -1.15 -2.66
C TYR A 140 11.93 -0.02 -1.94
N LYS A 141 13.15 0.31 -2.40
CA LYS A 141 13.95 1.40 -1.84
C LYS A 141 13.21 2.75 -1.90
N ASP A 142 12.48 3.00 -2.99
CA ASP A 142 11.82 4.29 -3.22
C ASP A 142 10.51 4.43 -2.44
N ILE A 143 9.86 3.30 -2.13
CA ILE A 143 8.52 3.27 -1.51
C ILE A 143 8.51 2.67 -0.09
N LYS A 144 9.67 2.37 0.49
CA LYS A 144 9.80 1.68 1.78
C LYS A 144 9.05 2.37 2.91
N ASP A 145 9.12 3.69 2.97
CA ASP A 145 8.51 4.47 4.05
C ASP A 145 6.98 4.49 3.91
N ASP A 146 6.47 4.56 2.68
CA ASP A 146 5.03 4.43 2.41
C ASP A 146 4.53 3.02 2.79
N VAL A 147 5.31 1.99 2.44
CA VAL A 147 5.00 0.59 2.78
C VAL A 147 4.98 0.38 4.29
N TYR A 148 5.96 0.93 5.01
CA TYR A 148 5.98 0.90 6.46
C TYR A 148 4.76 1.60 7.05
N THR A 149 4.46 2.80 6.60
CA THR A 149 3.31 3.59 7.08
C THR A 149 2.00 2.85 6.87
N ALA A 150 1.82 2.20 5.71
CA ALA A 150 0.58 1.50 5.38
C ALA A 150 0.41 0.15 6.08
N LEU A 151 1.51 -0.55 6.39
CA LEU A 151 1.45 -1.95 6.82
C LEU A 151 1.97 -2.20 8.24
N SER A 152 2.64 -1.26 8.89
CA SER A 152 3.28 -1.49 10.20
C SER A 152 2.29 -1.81 11.34
N SER A 153 1.04 -1.38 11.21
CA SER A 153 -0.05 -1.66 12.17
C SER A 153 -1.00 -2.78 11.72
N ASP A 154 -0.71 -3.44 10.60
CA ASP A 154 -1.50 -4.58 10.12
C ASP A 154 -1.18 -5.83 10.96
N ASP A 155 -2.23 -6.52 11.44
CA ASP A 155 -2.09 -7.68 12.33
C ASP A 155 -1.33 -8.84 11.66
N ASP A 156 -1.53 -9.07 10.35
CA ASP A 156 -0.83 -10.14 9.63
C ASP A 156 0.66 -9.82 9.49
N VAL A 157 1.00 -8.53 9.29
CA VAL A 157 2.39 -8.05 9.26
C VAL A 157 3.05 -8.20 10.62
N THR A 158 2.33 -7.86 11.70
CA THR A 158 2.82 -8.02 13.06
C THR A 158 3.10 -9.49 13.39
N LYS A 159 2.19 -10.39 13.04
CA LYS A 159 2.39 -11.84 13.18
C LYS A 159 3.57 -12.34 12.34
N ALA A 160 3.68 -11.90 11.09
CA ALA A 160 4.78 -12.27 10.20
C ALA A 160 6.13 -11.77 10.73
N CYS A 161 6.18 -10.58 11.30
CA CYS A 161 7.37 -10.03 11.97
C CYS A 161 7.81 -10.92 13.14
N HIS A 162 6.89 -11.32 14.02
CA HIS A 162 7.20 -12.21 15.13
C HIS A 162 7.73 -13.57 14.64
N VAL A 163 7.04 -14.21 13.71
CA VAL A 163 7.46 -15.50 13.13
C VAL A 163 8.84 -15.39 12.48
N TYR A 164 9.09 -14.31 11.74
CA TYR A 164 10.39 -14.08 11.10
C TYR A 164 11.53 -14.07 12.11
N TYR A 165 11.38 -13.33 13.21
CA TYR A 165 12.45 -13.22 14.20
C TYR A 165 12.56 -14.44 15.11
N LEU A 166 11.46 -15.12 15.45
CA LEU A 166 11.53 -16.41 16.15
C LEU A 166 12.36 -17.42 15.35
N LYS A 167 12.08 -17.56 14.06
CA LYS A 167 12.87 -18.42 13.16
C LYS A 167 14.32 -17.97 13.02
N LYS A 168 14.55 -16.67 12.85
CA LYS A 168 15.91 -16.11 12.67
C LYS A 168 16.80 -16.35 13.86
N TYR A 169 16.25 -16.37 15.07
CA TYR A 169 16.99 -16.59 16.31
C TYR A 169 16.83 -18.01 16.88
N ASN A 170 16.30 -18.96 16.10
CA ASN A 170 16.12 -20.37 16.47
C ASN A 170 15.28 -20.57 17.75
N PHE A 171 14.29 -19.73 18.01
CA PHE A 171 13.28 -20.01 19.01
C PHE A 171 12.28 -21.03 18.46
N GLU A 172 11.97 -22.07 19.25
CA GLU A 172 10.89 -23.00 18.91
C GLU A 172 9.54 -22.24 18.92
N VAL A 173 8.71 -22.52 17.91
CA VAL A 173 7.38 -21.90 17.73
C VAL A 173 6.31 -22.95 17.96
#